data_b33a0caf7f51112e519a8d3c554f7947
#
_entry.id   b33a0caf7f51112e519a8d3c554f7947
#
_cell.length_a   1.000
_cell.length_b   1.000
_cell.length_c   1.000
_cell.angle_alpha   90.00
_cell.angle_beta   90.00
_cell.angle_gamma   90.00
#
_symmetry.space_group_name_H-M   'P 1'
#
loop_
_entity.id
_entity.type
_entity.pdbx_description
1 polymer ?
#
loop_
_entity_poly.entity_id
_entity_poly.type
_entity_poly.pdbx_seq_one_letter_code
_entity_poly.pdbx_strand_id
1 'polypeptide(L)'
;YGEHKNKNSLAQVGVRVYSSKDLYNWTNEGVALSVSEDPDSEITIGSVIERPKVIYNEKTQNYVMWFHLELKGQGYAAARTGVATSKSPMGPFTYLKSYRPNAGQWPINFSEDQKLSSASDNKLEWWTPEWTTALKNGLYVRRDFKEGQMSRDMTLFVDDDGSAYHIHSSEENQTLHIAELTDDYLGFTGKWARIQPGGQNEAPAIFKKGSTYYMITSGLTGWAPNPARSFKATSIFGPWESLGNPAKGKHSNVTFHSQSTFILPVVSKTDTSYIYMGDRWNPKNHIDGRYIWLPLEINNGKPEIKWQDTWQLQGSTFAE
;
A
#
# COMPACT_ATOMS: atom_id res chain seq x y z
N TYR A 1 8.18 7.20 2.07
CA TYR A 1 9.52 7.41 1.54
C TYR A 1 10.54 7.17 2.63
N GLY A 2 11.70 6.63 2.21
CA GLY A 2 12.87 6.68 3.06
C GLY A 2 13.23 8.15 3.31
N GLU A 3 13.79 8.43 4.48
CA GLU A 3 14.09 9.80 4.83
C GLU A 3 15.16 10.39 3.90
N HIS A 4 14.95 11.62 3.49
CA HIS A 4 15.74 12.29 2.46
C HIS A 4 16.63 13.38 3.07
N LYS A 5 17.88 13.46 2.63
CA LYS A 5 18.73 14.65 2.82
C LYS A 5 18.60 15.63 1.65
N ASN A 6 18.14 15.12 0.51
CA ASN A 6 17.95 15.88 -0.74
C ASN A 6 16.48 16.09 -1.06
N LYS A 7 16.18 17.04 -1.94
CA LYS A 7 14.79 17.36 -2.34
C LYS A 7 14.17 16.39 -3.34
N ASN A 8 14.74 15.21 -3.53
CA ASN A 8 14.26 14.20 -4.48
C ASN A 8 13.73 12.94 -3.75
N SER A 9 13.23 11.97 -4.50
CA SER A 9 12.66 10.71 -3.96
C SER A 9 13.70 9.66 -3.54
N LEU A 10 15.00 9.93 -3.67
CA LEU A 10 16.05 8.96 -3.38
C LEU A 10 16.30 8.84 -1.87
N ALA A 11 16.27 7.63 -1.35
CA ALA A 11 16.52 7.36 0.06
C ALA A 11 17.99 7.67 0.44
N GLN A 12 18.17 8.43 1.52
CA GLN A 12 19.48 8.84 2.03
C GLN A 12 19.74 8.39 3.47
N VAL A 13 18.67 8.13 4.23
CA VAL A 13 18.71 7.79 5.64
C VAL A 13 18.03 6.45 5.89
N GLY A 14 16.82 6.26 5.39
CA GLY A 14 16.00 5.07 5.60
C GLY A 14 14.60 5.41 6.10
N VAL A 15 14.04 4.54 6.93
CA VAL A 15 12.67 4.68 7.47
C VAL A 15 12.75 5.10 8.93
N ARG A 16 12.18 6.26 9.28
CA ARG A 16 12.02 6.69 10.67
C ARG A 16 10.77 6.14 11.30
N VAL A 17 10.82 6.04 12.61
CA VAL A 17 9.67 5.65 13.42
C VAL A 17 9.40 6.69 14.52
N TYR A 18 8.13 6.89 14.79
CA TYR A 18 7.63 7.76 15.84
C TYR A 18 6.64 6.99 16.70
N SER A 19 6.64 7.24 17.99
CA SER A 19 5.68 6.66 18.93
C SER A 19 4.80 7.75 19.55
N SER A 20 3.58 7.36 19.93
CA SER A 20 2.65 8.22 20.66
C SER A 20 1.77 7.37 21.57
N LYS A 21 1.39 7.93 22.72
CA LYS A 21 0.41 7.34 23.63
C LYS A 21 -1.00 7.93 23.46
N ASP A 22 -1.12 9.02 22.70
CA ASP A 22 -2.36 9.80 22.61
C ASP A 22 -2.69 10.26 21.17
N LEU A 23 -1.83 9.97 20.19
CA LEU A 23 -1.86 10.42 18.80
C LEU A 23 -1.70 11.95 18.61
N TYR A 24 -1.47 12.71 19.67
CA TYR A 24 -1.23 14.16 19.65
C TYR A 24 0.23 14.50 19.93
N ASN A 25 0.85 13.80 20.88
CA ASN A 25 2.23 14.00 21.28
C ASN A 25 3.09 12.85 20.77
N TRP A 26 4.08 13.17 19.94
CA TRP A 26 4.90 12.19 19.24
C TRP A 26 6.37 12.29 19.65
N THR A 27 6.96 11.12 19.92
CA THR A 27 8.39 10.97 20.17
C THR A 27 9.05 10.41 18.90
N ASN A 28 10.15 11.05 18.47
CA ASN A 28 10.98 10.52 17.39
C ASN A 28 11.90 9.43 17.97
N GLU A 29 11.67 8.18 17.62
CA GLU A 29 12.44 7.02 18.10
C GLU A 29 13.69 6.73 17.24
N GLY A 30 13.90 7.51 16.18
CA GLY A 30 15.06 7.38 15.32
C GLY A 30 14.79 6.62 14.02
N VAL A 31 15.83 6.01 13.45
CA VAL A 31 15.77 5.26 12.19
C VAL A 31 15.52 3.79 12.47
N ALA A 32 14.34 3.31 12.06
CA ALA A 32 13.94 1.91 12.23
C ALA A 32 14.63 0.97 11.23
N LEU A 33 14.75 1.40 9.96
CA LEU A 33 15.47 0.70 8.90
C LEU A 33 16.42 1.68 8.22
N SER A 34 17.73 1.48 8.37
CA SER A 34 18.72 2.32 7.69
C SER A 34 18.98 1.86 6.26
N VAL A 35 19.21 2.81 5.35
CA VAL A 35 19.83 2.47 4.07
C VAL A 35 21.24 1.92 4.31
N SER A 36 21.71 1.10 3.38
CA SER A 36 23.06 0.51 3.44
C SER A 36 24.10 1.45 2.81
N GLU A 37 25.27 1.53 3.40
CA GLU A 37 26.44 2.17 2.79
C GLU A 37 27.13 1.27 1.76
N ASP A 38 26.87 -0.05 1.82
CA ASP A 38 27.35 -1.02 0.84
C ASP A 38 26.69 -0.75 -0.53
N PRO A 39 27.47 -0.45 -1.57
CA PRO A 39 26.94 -0.16 -2.90
C PRO A 39 26.24 -1.36 -3.56
N ASP A 40 26.57 -2.59 -3.15
CA ASP A 40 25.98 -3.81 -3.68
C ASP A 40 24.66 -4.20 -2.97
N SER A 41 24.30 -3.48 -1.92
CA SER A 41 23.03 -3.68 -1.23
C SER A 41 21.86 -3.16 -2.05
N GLU A 42 20.77 -3.92 -2.11
CA GLU A 42 19.52 -3.50 -2.80
C GLU A 42 18.89 -2.23 -2.16
N ILE A 43 19.11 -2.01 -0.85
CA ILE A 43 18.66 -0.81 -0.12
C ILE A 43 19.81 0.19 0.09
N THR A 44 20.75 0.26 -0.85
CA THR A 44 21.87 1.22 -0.78
C THR A 44 21.39 2.66 -0.87
N ILE A 45 22.21 3.60 -0.41
CA ILE A 45 21.97 5.04 -0.58
C ILE A 45 21.68 5.37 -2.05
N GLY A 46 20.53 6.01 -2.29
CA GLY A 46 20.07 6.34 -3.64
C GLY A 46 19.09 5.34 -4.26
N SER A 47 18.70 4.27 -3.55
CA SER A 47 17.51 3.49 -3.86
C SER A 47 16.23 4.30 -3.57
N VAL A 48 15.05 3.79 -3.95
CA VAL A 48 13.77 4.39 -3.57
C VAL A 48 13.06 3.43 -2.62
N ILE A 49 12.77 3.89 -1.41
CA ILE A 49 12.02 3.13 -0.38
C ILE A 49 10.73 3.87 -0.11
N GLU A 50 9.60 3.24 -0.44
CA GLU A 50 8.29 3.86 -0.35
C GLU A 50 7.29 3.00 0.41
N ARG A 51 6.26 3.63 0.97
CA ARG A 51 5.11 2.95 1.60
C ARG A 51 5.46 1.92 2.67
N PRO A 52 6.46 2.10 3.54
CA PRO A 52 6.77 1.11 4.56
C PRO A 52 5.55 0.86 5.45
N LYS A 53 5.29 -0.41 5.73
CA LYS A 53 4.25 -0.88 6.65
C LYS A 53 4.83 -1.97 7.53
N VAL A 54 4.41 -1.99 8.78
CA VAL A 54 4.86 -2.98 9.77
C VAL A 54 3.66 -3.71 10.34
N ILE A 55 3.77 -5.03 10.41
CA ILE A 55 2.82 -5.91 11.10
C ILE A 55 3.56 -6.77 12.12
N TYR A 56 2.90 -7.10 13.21
CA TYR A 56 3.44 -8.00 14.23
C TYR A 56 2.97 -9.42 13.96
N ASN A 57 3.89 -10.37 14.00
CA ASN A 57 3.61 -11.78 13.89
C ASN A 57 3.68 -12.44 15.27
N GLU A 58 2.52 -12.82 15.81
CA GLU A 58 2.43 -13.43 17.14
C GLU A 58 3.11 -14.79 17.23
N LYS A 59 3.10 -15.58 16.13
CA LYS A 59 3.71 -16.93 16.11
C LYS A 59 5.23 -16.86 16.23
N THR A 60 5.87 -15.93 15.52
CA THR A 60 7.33 -15.76 15.49
C THR A 60 7.84 -14.70 16.45
N GLN A 61 6.94 -13.91 17.03
CA GLN A 61 7.24 -12.75 17.88
C GLN A 61 8.20 -11.77 17.20
N ASN A 62 7.94 -11.51 15.91
CA ASN A 62 8.69 -10.54 15.10
C ASN A 62 7.76 -9.45 14.58
N TYR A 63 8.32 -8.25 14.49
CA TYR A 63 7.79 -7.18 13.66
C TYR A 63 8.33 -7.37 12.24
N VAL A 64 7.46 -7.38 11.26
CA VAL A 64 7.79 -7.57 9.85
C VAL A 64 7.43 -6.29 9.09
N MET A 65 8.43 -5.69 8.48
CA MET A 65 8.27 -4.50 7.64
C MET A 65 8.33 -4.92 6.17
N TRP A 66 7.33 -4.51 5.40
CA TRP A 66 7.34 -4.56 3.94
C TRP A 66 7.30 -3.15 3.37
N PHE A 67 7.91 -2.97 2.19
CA PHE A 67 7.99 -1.67 1.52
C PHE A 67 8.18 -1.86 0.01
N HIS A 68 7.73 -0.88 -0.77
CA HIS A 68 8.08 -0.76 -2.18
C HIS A 68 9.55 -0.37 -2.32
N LEU A 69 10.25 -1.06 -3.20
CA LEU A 69 11.68 -0.83 -3.45
C LEU A 69 11.97 -0.67 -4.93
N GLU A 70 12.61 0.44 -5.27
CA GLU A 70 13.28 0.61 -6.56
C GLU A 70 14.80 0.62 -6.37
N LEU A 71 15.48 -0.14 -7.22
CA LEU A 71 16.92 -0.26 -7.14
C LEU A 71 17.61 1.01 -7.64
N LYS A 72 18.74 1.35 -7.05
CA LYS A 72 19.53 2.53 -7.41
C LYS A 72 19.80 2.59 -8.92
N GLY A 73 19.50 3.75 -9.52
CA GLY A 73 19.74 4.00 -10.93
C GLY A 73 18.76 3.37 -11.92
N GLN A 74 17.75 2.63 -11.45
CA GLN A 74 16.77 1.96 -12.31
C GLN A 74 15.43 2.71 -12.44
N GLY A 75 15.31 3.91 -11.83
CA GLY A 75 14.05 4.62 -11.79
C GLY A 75 12.96 3.79 -11.11
N TYR A 76 11.82 3.61 -11.77
CA TYR A 76 10.72 2.76 -11.31
C TYR A 76 10.58 1.44 -12.09
N ALA A 77 11.70 0.93 -12.65
CA ALA A 77 11.70 -0.29 -13.45
C ALA A 77 11.80 -1.59 -12.63
N ALA A 78 12.43 -1.53 -11.44
CA ALA A 78 12.59 -2.71 -10.60
C ALA A 78 11.25 -3.21 -10.07
N ALA A 79 10.39 -2.31 -9.57
CA ALA A 79 9.05 -2.57 -9.05
C ALA A 79 9.02 -3.80 -8.11
N ARG A 80 9.89 -3.78 -7.10
CA ARG A 80 10.07 -4.88 -6.13
C ARG A 80 9.41 -4.55 -4.80
N THR A 81 9.15 -5.56 -4.02
CA THR A 81 8.82 -5.40 -2.61
C THR A 81 9.98 -5.90 -1.75
N GLY A 82 10.38 -5.11 -0.77
CA GLY A 82 11.41 -5.45 0.20
C GLY A 82 10.82 -5.91 1.52
N VAL A 83 11.50 -6.80 2.23
CA VAL A 83 11.11 -7.29 3.55
C VAL A 83 12.25 -7.18 4.54
N ALA A 84 11.93 -6.72 5.76
CA ALA A 84 12.85 -6.60 6.88
C ALA A 84 12.17 -7.02 8.18
N THR A 85 12.94 -7.42 9.19
CA THR A 85 12.42 -7.89 10.47
C THR A 85 13.11 -7.23 11.66
N SER A 86 12.39 -7.14 12.78
CA SER A 86 12.92 -6.69 14.07
C SER A 86 12.20 -7.39 15.23
N LYS A 87 12.87 -7.44 16.39
CA LYS A 87 12.23 -7.82 17.67
C LYS A 87 11.53 -6.66 18.36
N SER A 88 11.69 -5.44 17.87
CA SER A 88 11.09 -4.22 18.41
C SER A 88 10.33 -3.46 17.33
N PRO A 89 9.17 -2.84 17.62
CA PRO A 89 8.47 -2.01 16.65
C PRO A 89 9.27 -0.75 16.25
N MET A 90 10.19 -0.29 17.10
CA MET A 90 11.08 0.83 16.83
C MET A 90 12.32 0.44 16.02
N GLY A 91 12.50 -0.87 15.76
CA GLY A 91 13.71 -1.35 15.10
C GLY A 91 14.87 -1.60 16.10
N PRO A 92 16.11 -1.70 15.64
CA PRO A 92 16.47 -1.66 14.22
C PRO A 92 15.92 -2.87 13.45
N PHE A 93 15.43 -2.61 12.25
CA PHE A 93 15.03 -3.67 11.33
C PHE A 93 16.23 -4.15 10.52
N THR A 94 16.33 -5.47 10.37
CA THR A 94 17.30 -6.12 9.50
C THR A 94 16.67 -6.40 8.15
N TYR A 95 17.21 -5.81 7.09
CA TYR A 95 16.79 -6.11 5.72
C TYR A 95 17.12 -7.56 5.37
N LEU A 96 16.17 -8.27 4.76
CA LEU A 96 16.33 -9.68 4.39
C LEU A 96 16.53 -9.86 2.88
N LYS A 97 15.61 -9.34 2.07
CA LYS A 97 15.59 -9.52 0.62
C LYS A 97 14.57 -8.60 -0.05
N SER A 98 14.65 -8.48 -1.39
CA SER A 98 13.57 -7.97 -2.20
C SER A 98 13.34 -8.81 -3.46
N TYR A 99 12.12 -8.77 -3.99
CA TYR A 99 11.73 -9.48 -5.21
C TYR A 99 10.38 -9.01 -5.72
N ARG A 100 10.04 -9.40 -6.93
CA ARG A 100 8.68 -9.29 -7.47
C ARG A 100 7.84 -10.46 -6.98
N PRO A 101 6.65 -10.26 -6.39
CA PRO A 101 5.85 -11.33 -5.84
C PRO A 101 5.27 -12.28 -6.89
N ASN A 102 4.85 -13.46 -6.45
CA ASN A 102 4.03 -14.42 -7.19
C ASN A 102 4.64 -14.95 -8.50
N ALA A 103 5.96 -15.05 -8.58
CA ALA A 103 6.65 -15.66 -9.73
C ALA A 103 6.13 -17.09 -9.98
N GLY A 104 5.73 -17.38 -11.23
CA GLY A 104 5.22 -18.70 -11.62
C GLY A 104 3.84 -19.06 -11.06
N GLN A 105 3.12 -18.11 -10.45
CA GLN A 105 1.80 -18.34 -9.86
C GLN A 105 0.71 -17.54 -10.58
N TRP A 106 -0.38 -18.21 -10.97
CA TRP A 106 -1.54 -17.55 -11.53
C TRP A 106 -2.48 -17.02 -10.44
N PRO A 107 -3.16 -15.87 -10.67
CA PRO A 107 -4.15 -15.40 -9.72
C PRO A 107 -5.33 -16.35 -9.61
N ILE A 108 -5.91 -16.51 -8.43
CA ILE A 108 -7.03 -17.43 -8.16
C ILE A 108 -8.31 -17.06 -8.95
N ASN A 109 -8.43 -15.81 -9.37
CA ASN A 109 -9.55 -15.32 -10.17
C ASN A 109 -9.21 -15.19 -11.66
N PHE A 110 -8.28 -16.00 -12.14
CA PHE A 110 -7.85 -16.06 -13.55
C PHE A 110 -8.44 -17.33 -14.20
N SER A 111 -9.09 -17.16 -15.36
CA SER A 111 -9.60 -18.30 -16.13
C SER A 111 -8.49 -18.96 -16.96
N GLU A 112 -8.73 -20.18 -17.42
CA GLU A 112 -7.79 -20.88 -18.32
C GLU A 112 -7.55 -20.09 -19.61
N ASP A 113 -8.59 -19.46 -20.17
CA ASP A 113 -8.46 -18.64 -21.38
C ASP A 113 -7.54 -17.43 -21.15
N GLN A 114 -7.57 -16.84 -19.96
CA GLN A 114 -6.70 -15.71 -19.62
C GLN A 114 -5.22 -16.10 -19.48
N LYS A 115 -4.92 -17.38 -19.24
CA LYS A 115 -3.54 -17.88 -19.17
C LYS A 115 -2.90 -18.03 -20.55
N LEU A 116 -3.72 -18.11 -21.60
CA LEU A 116 -3.24 -18.23 -22.97
C LEU A 116 -2.70 -16.89 -23.47
N SER A 117 -1.48 -16.89 -24.02
CA SER A 117 -0.91 -15.68 -24.61
C SER A 117 -1.52 -15.39 -25.98
N SER A 118 -1.76 -14.08 -26.25
CA SER A 118 -2.05 -13.63 -27.61
C SER A 118 -0.74 -13.27 -28.32
N ALA A 119 -0.59 -13.69 -29.57
CA ALA A 119 0.57 -13.34 -30.41
C ALA A 119 0.70 -11.80 -30.63
N SER A 120 -0.40 -11.06 -30.44
CA SER A 120 -0.44 -9.59 -30.55
C SER A 120 -0.11 -8.84 -29.29
N ASP A 121 -0.05 -9.50 -28.13
CA ASP A 121 0.12 -8.83 -26.81
C ASP A 121 1.32 -7.88 -26.76
N ASN A 122 2.43 -8.24 -27.39
CA ASN A 122 3.68 -7.44 -27.35
C ASN A 122 3.71 -6.25 -28.34
N LYS A 123 2.65 -6.05 -29.12
CA LYS A 123 2.57 -5.02 -30.18
C LYS A 123 1.45 -4.02 -29.98
N LEU A 124 0.73 -4.09 -28.85
CA LEU A 124 -0.42 -3.23 -28.58
C LEU A 124 0.06 -1.83 -28.17
N GLU A 125 -0.47 -0.83 -28.87
CA GLU A 125 -0.28 0.57 -28.49
C GLU A 125 -1.09 0.87 -27.22
N TRP A 126 -0.45 1.50 -26.25
CA TRP A 126 -1.08 1.86 -24.98
C TRP A 126 -2.29 2.78 -25.17
N TRP A 127 -3.29 2.60 -24.33
CA TRP A 127 -4.52 3.39 -24.27
C TRP A 127 -5.48 3.16 -25.42
N THR A 128 -5.21 2.22 -26.32
CA THR A 128 -6.18 1.76 -27.33
C THR A 128 -7.24 0.84 -26.71
N PRO A 129 -8.41 0.66 -27.34
CA PRO A 129 -9.42 -0.32 -26.88
C PRO A 129 -8.87 -1.75 -26.83
N GLU A 130 -8.03 -2.13 -27.78
CA GLU A 130 -7.38 -3.43 -27.89
C GLU A 130 -6.44 -3.67 -26.72
N TRP A 131 -5.57 -2.68 -26.41
CA TRP A 131 -4.70 -2.72 -25.24
C TRP A 131 -5.50 -2.81 -23.95
N THR A 132 -6.56 -2.00 -23.79
CA THR A 132 -7.42 -2.03 -22.62
C THR A 132 -8.07 -3.39 -22.41
N THR A 133 -8.51 -4.03 -23.49
CA THR A 133 -9.09 -5.39 -23.47
C THR A 133 -8.03 -6.41 -23.07
N ALA A 134 -6.85 -6.37 -23.68
CA ALA A 134 -5.74 -7.27 -23.36
C ALA A 134 -5.27 -7.11 -21.90
N LEU A 135 -5.18 -5.87 -21.41
CA LEU A 135 -4.87 -5.57 -20.01
C LEU A 135 -5.87 -6.24 -19.07
N LYS A 136 -7.17 -6.03 -19.28
CA LYS A 136 -8.22 -6.67 -18.46
C LYS A 136 -8.13 -8.19 -18.50
N ASN A 137 -7.73 -8.74 -19.65
CA ASN A 137 -7.50 -10.18 -19.85
C ASN A 137 -6.11 -10.66 -19.40
N GLY A 138 -5.32 -9.83 -18.68
CA GLY A 138 -4.10 -10.26 -18.01
C GLY A 138 -2.82 -10.15 -18.83
N LEU A 139 -2.75 -9.21 -19.76
CA LEU A 139 -1.56 -8.90 -20.55
C LEU A 139 -0.28 -8.88 -19.72
N TYR A 140 -0.27 -8.08 -18.66
CA TYR A 140 0.90 -7.90 -17.80
C TYR A 140 1.12 -9.04 -16.82
N VAL A 141 0.07 -9.74 -16.38
CA VAL A 141 0.21 -10.97 -15.60
C VAL A 141 1.00 -12.02 -16.37
N ARG A 142 0.69 -12.19 -17.66
CA ARG A 142 1.41 -13.13 -18.55
C ARG A 142 2.84 -12.68 -18.83
N ARG A 143 3.02 -11.36 -19.10
CA ARG A 143 4.36 -10.77 -19.30
C ARG A 143 5.30 -11.07 -18.13
N ASP A 144 4.80 -10.84 -16.91
CA ASP A 144 5.58 -10.87 -15.68
C ASP A 144 5.50 -12.24 -14.97
N PHE A 145 4.89 -13.25 -15.59
CA PHE A 145 4.60 -14.54 -14.95
C PHE A 145 5.86 -15.24 -14.40
N LYS A 146 6.95 -15.26 -15.17
CA LYS A 146 8.17 -15.96 -14.77
C LYS A 146 8.99 -15.22 -13.71
N GLU A 147 9.13 -13.92 -13.88
CA GLU A 147 10.00 -13.09 -13.04
C GLU A 147 9.30 -12.53 -11.81
N GLY A 148 7.98 -12.73 -11.71
CA GLY A 148 7.13 -12.18 -10.66
C GLY A 148 6.47 -10.86 -11.06
N GLN A 149 5.34 -10.60 -10.41
CA GLN A 149 4.50 -9.44 -10.70
C GLN A 149 5.14 -8.15 -10.15
N MET A 150 4.95 -7.04 -10.86
CA MET A 150 5.38 -5.73 -10.34
C MET A 150 4.72 -5.45 -8.97
N SER A 151 5.45 -4.80 -8.07
CA SER A 151 4.92 -4.34 -6.79
C SER A 151 5.38 -2.91 -6.54
N ARG A 152 4.41 -1.98 -6.50
CA ARG A 152 4.65 -0.56 -6.23
C ARG A 152 3.91 -0.12 -4.97
N ASP A 153 3.12 0.95 -5.01
CA ASP A 153 2.36 1.42 -3.84
C ASP A 153 1.66 0.26 -3.11
N MET A 154 1.93 0.12 -1.82
CA MET A 154 1.47 -1.04 -1.08
C MET A 154 0.97 -0.72 0.33
N THR A 155 0.18 -1.63 0.86
CA THR A 155 -0.16 -1.71 2.28
C THR A 155 -0.20 -3.16 2.75
N LEU A 156 -0.28 -3.34 4.06
CA LEU A 156 -0.45 -4.65 4.70
C LEU A 156 -1.79 -4.70 5.43
N PHE A 157 -2.32 -5.89 5.55
CA PHE A 157 -3.51 -6.16 6.36
C PHE A 157 -3.35 -7.51 7.07
N VAL A 158 -3.67 -7.55 8.36
CA VAL A 158 -3.78 -8.80 9.15
C VAL A 158 -5.24 -8.98 9.48
N ASP A 159 -5.79 -10.12 9.13
CA ASP A 159 -7.19 -10.47 9.41
C ASP A 159 -7.35 -11.05 10.82
N ASP A 160 -8.59 -11.21 11.27
CA ASP A 160 -8.96 -11.67 12.61
C ASP A 160 -8.45 -13.09 12.92
N ASP A 161 -8.19 -13.90 11.89
CA ASP A 161 -7.64 -15.27 12.02
C ASP A 161 -6.10 -15.31 12.00
N GLY A 162 -5.45 -14.15 11.90
CA GLY A 162 -4.00 -14.02 11.80
C GLY A 162 -3.44 -14.21 10.40
N SER A 163 -4.27 -14.44 9.37
CA SER A 163 -3.83 -14.41 7.98
C SER A 163 -3.41 -13.00 7.59
N ALA A 164 -2.27 -12.87 6.93
CA ALA A 164 -1.76 -11.57 6.51
C ALA A 164 -1.72 -11.42 4.99
N TYR A 165 -1.93 -10.19 4.53
CA TYR A 165 -2.05 -9.87 3.11
C TYR A 165 -1.21 -8.66 2.74
N HIS A 166 -0.57 -8.76 1.58
CA HIS A 166 0.13 -7.67 0.92
C HIS A 166 -0.73 -7.17 -0.25
N ILE A 167 -1.17 -5.93 -0.17
CA ILE A 167 -2.00 -5.29 -1.18
C ILE A 167 -1.15 -4.25 -1.91
N HIS A 168 -1.06 -4.32 -3.23
CA HIS A 168 -0.16 -3.45 -3.97
C HIS A 168 -0.65 -3.12 -5.39
N SER A 169 -0.20 -1.98 -5.91
CA SER A 169 -0.34 -1.62 -7.32
C SER A 169 0.63 -2.44 -8.15
N SER A 170 0.12 -2.96 -9.25
CA SER A 170 0.85 -3.81 -10.19
C SER A 170 0.43 -3.51 -11.64
N GLU A 171 0.95 -4.30 -12.59
CA GLU A 171 0.56 -4.20 -13.99
C GLU A 171 0.68 -2.77 -14.53
N GLU A 172 1.84 -2.13 -14.34
CA GLU A 172 2.11 -0.72 -14.67
C GLU A 172 1.15 0.25 -13.94
N ASN A 173 0.81 -0.04 -12.68
CA ASN A 173 -0.18 0.66 -11.86
C ASN A 173 -1.62 0.59 -12.39
N GLN A 174 -1.90 -0.34 -13.31
CA GLN A 174 -3.23 -0.48 -13.89
C GLN A 174 -4.18 -1.33 -13.03
N THR A 175 -3.63 -2.19 -12.16
CA THR A 175 -4.41 -3.19 -11.41
C THR A 175 -3.87 -3.32 -10.00
N LEU A 176 -4.75 -3.47 -9.00
CA LEU A 176 -4.35 -3.85 -7.66
C LEU A 176 -4.24 -5.38 -7.57
N HIS A 177 -3.22 -5.84 -6.83
CA HIS A 177 -3.10 -7.23 -6.42
C HIS A 177 -3.27 -7.36 -4.91
N ILE A 178 -3.93 -8.43 -4.48
CA ILE A 178 -3.96 -8.87 -3.08
C ILE A 178 -3.31 -10.23 -3.02
N ALA A 179 -2.24 -10.36 -2.28
CA ALA A 179 -1.48 -11.59 -2.14
C ALA A 179 -1.36 -12.01 -0.68
N GLU A 180 -1.65 -13.28 -0.39
CA GLU A 180 -1.56 -13.87 0.94
C GLU A 180 -0.08 -14.10 1.30
N LEU A 181 0.29 -13.68 2.51
CA LEU A 181 1.61 -13.91 3.07
C LEU A 181 1.71 -15.29 3.72
N THR A 182 2.93 -15.82 3.80
CA THR A 182 3.23 -17.04 4.56
C THR A 182 2.98 -16.83 6.07
N ASP A 183 2.88 -17.93 6.82
CA ASP A 183 2.59 -17.92 8.27
C ASP A 183 3.58 -17.09 9.11
N ASP A 184 4.82 -16.93 8.64
CA ASP A 184 5.86 -16.10 9.26
C ASP A 184 5.85 -14.65 8.75
N TYR A 185 4.97 -14.32 7.81
CA TYR A 185 4.83 -13.05 7.09
C TYR A 185 6.06 -12.64 6.24
N LEU A 186 7.00 -13.55 5.97
CA LEU A 186 8.25 -13.25 5.27
C LEU A 186 8.25 -13.60 3.78
N GLY A 187 7.14 -14.13 3.27
CA GLY A 187 6.99 -14.55 1.89
C GLY A 187 5.54 -14.58 1.45
N PHE A 188 5.32 -15.06 0.22
CA PHE A 188 3.99 -15.23 -0.35
C PHE A 188 3.64 -16.71 -0.45
N THR A 189 2.38 -17.07 -0.17
CA THR A 189 1.87 -18.44 -0.31
C THR A 189 1.69 -18.86 -1.77
N GLY A 190 1.65 -17.89 -2.68
CA GLY A 190 1.26 -18.07 -4.08
C GLY A 190 -0.23 -17.91 -4.33
N LYS A 191 -1.03 -17.70 -3.28
CA LYS A 191 -2.46 -17.40 -3.40
C LYS A 191 -2.67 -15.89 -3.48
N TRP A 192 -3.16 -15.42 -4.63
CA TRP A 192 -3.37 -14.00 -4.89
C TRP A 192 -4.49 -13.75 -5.90
N ALA A 193 -5.01 -12.53 -5.92
CA ALA A 193 -6.06 -12.12 -6.82
C ALA A 193 -5.78 -10.75 -7.43
N ARG A 194 -6.29 -10.53 -8.63
CA ARG A 194 -6.36 -9.23 -9.31
C ARG A 194 -7.64 -8.51 -8.89
N ILE A 195 -7.51 -7.25 -8.52
CA ILE A 195 -8.62 -6.41 -8.06
C ILE A 195 -8.73 -5.21 -8.98
N GLN A 196 -9.94 -4.95 -9.51
CA GLN A 196 -10.22 -3.82 -10.40
C GLN A 196 -9.25 -3.72 -11.59
N PRO A 197 -9.13 -4.75 -12.46
CA PRO A 197 -8.21 -4.73 -13.59
C PRO A 197 -8.47 -3.55 -14.52
N GLY A 198 -7.43 -2.78 -14.82
CA GLY A 198 -7.51 -1.54 -15.58
C GLY A 198 -8.11 -0.36 -14.84
N GLY A 199 -8.32 -0.48 -13.53
CA GLY A 199 -8.90 0.56 -12.69
C GLY A 199 -7.94 1.71 -12.38
N GLN A 200 -6.63 1.55 -12.62
CA GLN A 200 -5.62 2.57 -12.34
C GLN A 200 -5.65 3.04 -10.87
N ASN A 201 -5.57 2.08 -9.95
CA ASN A 201 -5.61 2.37 -8.52
C ASN A 201 -4.21 2.31 -7.92
N GLU A 202 -3.88 3.35 -7.14
CA GLU A 202 -2.66 3.48 -6.36
C GLU A 202 -2.98 3.67 -4.87
N ALA A 203 -1.94 3.64 -4.04
CA ALA A 203 -1.99 3.99 -2.63
C ALA A 203 -3.11 3.27 -1.85
N PRO A 204 -3.18 1.93 -1.90
CA PRO A 204 -4.22 1.20 -1.20
C PRO A 204 -4.11 1.38 0.31
N ALA A 205 -5.26 1.61 0.97
CA ALA A 205 -5.42 1.62 2.41
C ALA A 205 -6.68 0.81 2.74
N ILE A 206 -6.54 -0.22 3.56
CA ILE A 206 -7.59 -1.20 3.84
C ILE A 206 -7.91 -1.26 5.33
N PHE A 207 -9.16 -1.53 5.65
CA PHE A 207 -9.62 -1.83 7.00
C PHE A 207 -10.83 -2.75 6.97
N LYS A 208 -11.15 -3.35 8.12
CA LYS A 208 -12.31 -4.22 8.29
C LYS A 208 -13.23 -3.65 9.37
N LYS A 209 -14.54 -3.68 9.12
CA LYS A 209 -15.56 -3.37 10.12
C LYS A 209 -16.63 -4.45 10.12
N GLY A 210 -16.72 -5.21 11.21
CA GLY A 210 -17.50 -6.44 11.23
C GLY A 210 -16.99 -7.43 10.20
N SER A 211 -17.87 -7.99 9.37
CA SER A 211 -17.51 -8.92 8.30
C SER A 211 -17.20 -8.25 6.96
N THR A 212 -17.14 -6.92 6.90
CA THR A 212 -16.95 -6.18 5.65
C THR A 212 -15.56 -5.56 5.59
N TYR A 213 -14.85 -5.85 4.50
CA TYR A 213 -13.60 -5.18 4.15
C TYR A 213 -13.91 -3.90 3.37
N TYR A 214 -13.18 -2.85 3.67
CA TYR A 214 -13.22 -1.57 2.97
C TYR A 214 -11.82 -1.21 2.50
N MET A 215 -11.75 -0.63 1.31
CA MET A 215 -10.48 -0.17 0.74
C MET A 215 -10.66 1.25 0.21
N ILE A 216 -9.66 2.10 0.45
CA ILE A 216 -9.54 3.44 -0.13
C ILE A 216 -8.28 3.46 -0.97
N THR A 217 -8.37 4.03 -2.18
CA THR A 217 -7.25 4.16 -3.11
C THR A 217 -7.26 5.55 -3.73
N SER A 218 -6.22 5.91 -4.45
CA SER A 218 -6.20 7.04 -5.38
C SER A 218 -6.29 6.58 -6.83
N GLY A 219 -6.52 7.54 -7.74
CA GLY A 219 -6.28 7.34 -9.16
C GLY A 219 -4.81 7.46 -9.52
N LEU A 220 -4.49 7.21 -10.79
CA LEU A 220 -3.15 7.33 -11.37
C LEU A 220 -3.00 8.70 -12.06
N THR A 221 -2.44 9.68 -11.34
CA THR A 221 -2.22 11.05 -11.85
C THR A 221 -0.82 11.58 -11.51
N GLY A 222 0.15 10.68 -11.33
CA GLY A 222 1.48 11.02 -10.86
C GLY A 222 1.43 11.71 -9.49
N TRP A 223 2.13 12.83 -9.33
CA TRP A 223 2.18 13.57 -8.07
C TRP A 223 0.99 14.50 -7.83
N ALA A 224 0.10 14.66 -8.81
CA ALA A 224 -1.08 15.51 -8.66
C ALA A 224 -2.16 14.80 -7.82
N PRO A 225 -2.76 15.48 -6.83
CA PRO A 225 -3.85 14.90 -6.06
C PRO A 225 -5.09 14.70 -6.93
N ASN A 226 -5.84 13.65 -6.66
CA ASN A 226 -7.04 13.27 -7.41
C ASN A 226 -8.16 12.81 -6.47
N PRO A 227 -9.38 12.56 -6.97
CA PRO A 227 -10.46 12.01 -6.16
C PRO A 227 -10.09 10.62 -5.64
N ALA A 228 -10.17 10.41 -4.33
CA ALA A 228 -10.06 9.07 -3.77
C ALA A 228 -11.18 8.17 -4.28
N ARG A 229 -10.94 6.88 -4.25
CA ARG A 229 -11.90 5.85 -4.61
C ARG A 229 -12.08 4.92 -3.43
N SER A 230 -13.27 4.41 -3.25
CA SER A 230 -13.55 3.46 -2.18
C SER A 230 -14.26 2.22 -2.69
N PHE A 231 -14.00 1.12 -2.02
CA PHE A 231 -14.52 -0.19 -2.37
C PHE A 231 -14.89 -0.94 -1.10
N LYS A 232 -15.80 -1.95 -1.23
CA LYS A 232 -16.09 -2.91 -0.16
C LYS A 232 -16.15 -4.33 -0.71
N ALA A 233 -15.93 -5.31 0.16
CA ALA A 233 -16.07 -6.73 -0.12
C ALA A 233 -16.42 -7.50 1.16
N THR A 234 -16.99 -8.71 1.00
CA THR A 234 -17.21 -9.67 2.08
C THR A 234 -16.11 -10.73 2.15
N SER A 235 -15.23 -10.78 1.16
CA SER A 235 -14.02 -11.60 1.13
C SER A 235 -12.84 -10.73 0.73
N ILE A 236 -11.67 -10.95 1.32
CA ILE A 236 -10.45 -10.18 1.03
C ILE A 236 -10.05 -10.27 -0.45
N PHE A 237 -10.27 -11.43 -1.08
CA PHE A 237 -10.00 -11.63 -2.51
C PHE A 237 -11.12 -11.15 -3.42
N GLY A 238 -12.18 -10.53 -2.87
CA GLY A 238 -13.30 -9.99 -3.61
C GLY A 238 -14.46 -10.97 -3.82
N PRO A 239 -15.43 -10.63 -4.67
CA PRO A 239 -15.41 -9.43 -5.54
C PRO A 239 -15.54 -8.12 -4.75
N TRP A 240 -14.86 -7.07 -5.24
CA TRP A 240 -14.88 -5.74 -4.66
C TRP A 240 -15.85 -4.82 -5.40
N GLU A 241 -16.84 -4.30 -4.68
CA GLU A 241 -17.83 -3.34 -5.15
C GLU A 241 -17.30 -1.91 -5.04
N SER A 242 -17.38 -1.12 -6.11
CA SER A 242 -17.02 0.31 -6.08
C SER A 242 -18.10 1.14 -5.39
N LEU A 243 -17.68 2.00 -4.45
CA LEU A 243 -18.55 2.90 -3.69
C LEU A 243 -18.36 4.38 -4.08
N GLY A 244 -17.44 4.68 -4.99
CA GLY A 244 -17.12 6.04 -5.42
C GLY A 244 -16.17 6.78 -4.48
N ASN A 245 -16.19 8.12 -4.55
CA ASN A 245 -15.31 8.98 -3.76
C ASN A 245 -15.79 9.07 -2.30
N PRO A 246 -14.98 8.64 -1.31
CA PRO A 246 -15.33 8.76 0.10
C PRO A 246 -15.20 10.19 0.65
N ALA A 247 -14.38 11.05 0.03
CA ALA A 247 -14.22 12.44 0.45
C ALA A 247 -15.45 13.27 0.14
N LYS A 248 -15.90 14.12 1.08
CA LYS A 248 -17.10 14.94 0.96
C LYS A 248 -16.81 16.42 1.21
N GLY A 249 -17.50 17.27 0.49
CA GLY A 249 -17.42 18.73 0.64
C GLY A 249 -16.32 19.38 -0.20
N LYS A 250 -15.87 20.56 0.24
CA LYS A 250 -14.86 21.37 -0.48
C LYS A 250 -13.54 20.60 -0.60
N HIS A 251 -12.91 20.61 -1.77
CA HIS A 251 -11.69 19.89 -2.12
C HIS A 251 -11.79 18.36 -2.08
N SER A 252 -12.99 17.78 -2.06
CA SER A 252 -13.19 16.34 -2.13
C SER A 252 -12.73 15.73 -3.48
N ASN A 253 -12.75 16.51 -4.55
CA ASN A 253 -12.28 16.13 -5.88
C ASN A 253 -10.76 15.97 -5.99
N VAL A 254 -10.02 16.37 -4.98
CA VAL A 254 -8.56 16.19 -4.83
C VAL A 254 -8.20 15.59 -3.47
N THR A 255 -9.16 14.93 -2.83
CA THR A 255 -9.01 14.26 -1.53
C THR A 255 -8.30 15.17 -0.51
N PHE A 256 -8.74 16.44 -0.44
CA PHE A 256 -8.15 17.49 0.42
C PHE A 256 -6.65 17.71 0.16
N HIS A 257 -6.21 17.56 -1.10
CA HIS A 257 -4.82 17.61 -1.56
C HIS A 257 -3.94 16.50 -0.94
N SER A 258 -4.48 15.30 -0.81
CA SER A 258 -3.75 14.15 -0.27
C SER A 258 -3.97 12.87 -1.08
N GLN A 259 -3.14 11.89 -0.82
CA GLN A 259 -3.24 10.52 -1.30
C GLN A 259 -3.33 9.59 -0.10
N SER A 260 -4.18 8.56 -0.14
CA SER A 260 -4.32 7.59 0.96
C SER A 260 -2.98 6.89 1.25
N THR A 261 -2.75 6.57 2.52
CA THR A 261 -1.59 5.76 2.91
C THR A 261 -1.96 4.66 3.90
N PHE A 262 -2.84 4.95 4.86
CA PHE A 262 -3.27 3.99 5.85
C PHE A 262 -4.63 4.37 6.44
N ILE A 263 -5.36 3.40 6.97
CA ILE A 263 -6.51 3.64 7.84
C ILE A 263 -6.15 3.10 9.21
N LEU A 264 -6.00 4.00 10.18
CA LEU A 264 -5.63 3.64 11.54
C LEU A 264 -6.88 3.30 12.34
N PRO A 265 -7.06 2.04 12.78
CA PRO A 265 -8.08 1.71 13.76
C PRO A 265 -7.64 2.15 15.14
N VAL A 266 -8.50 2.86 15.86
CA VAL A 266 -8.30 3.25 17.26
C VAL A 266 -9.34 2.51 18.09
N VAL A 267 -8.90 1.50 18.80
CA VAL A 267 -9.76 0.64 19.61
C VAL A 267 -9.96 1.27 20.98
N SER A 268 -11.21 1.48 21.38
CA SER A 268 -11.63 1.82 22.73
C SER A 268 -12.31 0.62 23.40
N LYS A 269 -12.70 0.77 24.68
CA LYS A 269 -13.42 -0.30 25.39
C LYS A 269 -14.79 -0.66 24.79
N THR A 270 -15.39 0.25 24.03
CA THR A 270 -16.78 0.11 23.56
C THR A 270 -16.93 0.15 22.04
N ASP A 271 -15.95 0.71 21.31
CA ASP A 271 -16.04 0.89 19.86
C ASP A 271 -14.65 1.04 19.22
N THR A 272 -14.59 0.91 17.89
CA THR A 272 -13.40 1.18 17.08
C THR A 272 -13.67 2.39 16.18
N SER A 273 -12.91 3.44 16.39
CA SER A 273 -12.86 4.59 15.50
C SER A 273 -11.83 4.38 14.40
N TYR A 274 -12.03 4.96 13.23
CA TYR A 274 -11.10 4.87 12.12
C TYR A 274 -10.59 6.26 11.75
N ILE A 275 -9.29 6.36 11.50
CA ILE A 275 -8.64 7.59 11.07
C ILE A 275 -8.07 7.36 9.67
N TYR A 276 -8.53 8.18 8.71
CA TYR A 276 -7.90 8.29 7.41
C TYR A 276 -6.56 9.02 7.56
N MET A 277 -5.49 8.38 7.12
CA MET A 277 -4.16 8.98 7.02
C MET A 277 -3.83 9.20 5.55
N GLY A 278 -3.51 10.43 5.18
CA GLY A 278 -3.18 10.80 3.81
C GLY A 278 -1.88 11.59 3.72
N ASP A 279 -1.14 11.33 2.65
CA ASP A 279 0.12 12.00 2.34
C ASP A 279 -0.13 13.20 1.43
N ARG A 280 0.43 14.36 1.77
CA ARG A 280 0.50 15.54 0.92
C ARG A 280 1.90 15.64 0.32
N TRP A 281 2.02 15.16 -0.90
CA TRP A 281 3.28 15.14 -1.60
C TRP A 281 3.75 16.55 -1.98
N ASN A 282 5.05 16.80 -1.83
CA ASN A 282 5.71 17.95 -2.40
C ASN A 282 6.80 17.49 -3.39
N PRO A 283 6.47 17.26 -4.67
CA PRO A 283 7.41 16.70 -5.65
C PRO A 283 8.60 17.61 -5.94
N LYS A 284 8.52 18.88 -5.59
CA LYS A 284 9.66 19.83 -5.70
C LYS A 284 10.58 19.80 -4.48
N ASN A 285 10.11 19.24 -3.37
CA ASN A 285 10.86 19.15 -2.13
C ASN A 285 10.30 18.04 -1.23
N HIS A 286 10.73 16.80 -1.42
CA HIS A 286 10.23 15.65 -0.68
C HIS A 286 10.48 15.73 0.83
N ILE A 287 11.46 16.53 1.28
CA ILE A 287 11.70 16.78 2.71
C ILE A 287 10.53 17.55 3.35
N ASP A 288 9.80 18.34 2.56
CA ASP A 288 8.68 19.16 3.00
C ASP A 288 7.32 18.49 2.66
N GLY A 289 7.25 17.17 2.69
CA GLY A 289 6.00 16.42 2.65
C GLY A 289 5.16 16.71 3.91
N ARG A 290 3.83 16.73 3.76
CA ARG A 290 2.87 16.95 4.85
C ARG A 290 1.89 15.78 4.91
N TYR A 291 1.14 15.75 6.00
CA TYR A 291 0.14 14.71 6.25
C TYR A 291 -1.20 15.35 6.61
N ILE A 292 -2.27 14.64 6.33
CA ILE A 292 -3.57 14.91 6.94
C ILE A 292 -4.09 13.65 7.61
N TRP A 293 -4.71 13.84 8.77
CA TRP A 293 -5.41 12.79 9.49
C TRP A 293 -6.82 13.27 9.77
N LEU A 294 -7.82 12.51 9.32
CA LEU A 294 -9.22 12.88 9.43
C LEU A 294 -10.04 11.70 9.94
N PRO A 295 -11.06 11.93 10.75
CA PRO A 295 -12.02 10.89 11.10
C PRO A 295 -12.62 10.26 9.84
N LEU A 296 -12.72 8.94 9.83
CA LEU A 296 -13.38 8.17 8.80
C LEU A 296 -14.62 7.50 9.41
N GLU A 297 -15.77 7.76 8.83
CA GLU A 297 -17.05 7.21 9.25
C GLU A 297 -17.57 6.21 8.23
N ILE A 298 -18.37 5.24 8.68
CA ILE A 298 -19.14 4.37 7.79
C ILE A 298 -20.61 4.76 7.88
N ASN A 299 -21.09 5.42 6.85
CA ASN A 299 -22.48 5.88 6.73
C ASN A 299 -23.21 5.09 5.65
N ASN A 300 -24.29 4.38 6.03
CA ASN A 300 -25.06 3.53 5.13
C ASN A 300 -24.18 2.52 4.35
N GLY A 301 -23.18 1.93 5.04
CA GLY A 301 -22.26 0.95 4.46
C GLY A 301 -21.22 1.53 3.49
N LYS A 302 -20.99 2.85 3.51
CA LYS A 302 -19.99 3.53 2.68
C LYS A 302 -19.05 4.35 3.56
N PRO A 303 -17.74 4.36 3.27
CA PRO A 303 -16.80 5.22 3.97
C PRO A 303 -17.02 6.69 3.57
N GLU A 304 -16.98 7.57 4.56
CA GLU A 304 -17.05 9.02 4.39
C GLU A 304 -15.92 9.70 5.17
N ILE A 305 -15.25 10.63 4.50
CA ILE A 305 -14.21 11.49 5.06
C ILE A 305 -14.63 12.93 4.81
N LYS A 306 -14.72 13.72 5.89
CA LYS A 306 -15.05 15.14 5.81
C LYS A 306 -13.89 15.96 6.34
N TRP A 307 -13.60 17.07 5.66
CA TRP A 307 -12.59 18.01 6.15
C TRP A 307 -13.01 18.59 7.49
N GLN A 308 -12.10 18.60 8.44
CA GLN A 308 -12.22 19.28 9.73
C GLN A 308 -10.91 20.02 9.98
N ASP A 309 -11.00 21.31 10.31
CA ASP A 309 -9.81 22.12 10.64
C ASP A 309 -9.16 21.66 11.93
N THR A 310 -9.98 21.22 12.87
CA THR A 310 -9.58 20.57 14.11
C THR A 310 -10.55 19.47 14.47
N TRP A 311 -10.07 18.40 15.07
CA TRP A 311 -10.92 17.31 15.58
C TRP A 311 -10.26 16.63 16.78
N GLN A 312 -11.03 15.89 17.54
CA GLN A 312 -10.57 15.13 18.70
C GLN A 312 -11.12 13.71 18.65
N LEU A 313 -10.34 12.77 19.14
CA LEU A 313 -10.81 11.40 19.36
C LEU A 313 -11.91 11.41 20.42
N GLN A 314 -13.10 10.95 20.08
CA GLN A 314 -14.21 10.86 21.02
C GLN A 314 -14.03 9.61 21.90
N GLY A 315 -14.04 9.81 23.21
CA GLY A 315 -14.14 8.71 24.19
C GLY A 315 -12.87 7.87 24.41
N SER A 316 -11.70 8.33 24.01
CA SER A 316 -10.47 7.56 24.15
C SER A 316 -9.82 7.74 25.54
N THR A 317 -10.20 6.88 26.48
CA THR A 317 -9.20 6.28 27.35
C THR A 317 -8.60 5.12 26.55
N PHE A 318 -7.38 5.30 26.04
CA PHE A 318 -6.64 4.20 25.42
C PHE A 318 -6.58 3.04 26.43
N ALA A 319 -6.81 1.81 25.95
CA ALA A 319 -6.56 0.64 26.77
C ALA A 319 -5.04 0.61 27.08
N GLU A 320 -4.69 0.52 28.35
CA GLU A 320 -3.31 0.35 28.82
C GLU A 320 -2.73 -0.99 28.34
#